data_73a1d187f085f7e96d4a8e231a621265
#
_entry.id   73a1d187f085f7e96d4a8e231a621265
#
_cell.length_a   1.000
_cell.length_b   1.000
_cell.length_c   1.000
_cell.angle_alpha   90.00
_cell.angle_beta   90.00
_cell.angle_gamma   90.00
#
_symmetry.space_group_name_H-M   'P 1'
#
loop_
_entity.id
_entity.type
_entity.pdbx_description
1 polymer ?
#
loop_
_entity_poly.entity_id
_entity_poly.type
_entity_poly.pdbx_seq_one_letter_code
_entity_poly.pdbx_strand_id
1 'polypeptide(L)'
;AALMADPDAKDYKATRGLGGFVRARWDEVLEIVAAANVHTVRQYGPDRVAGFSPIPAMSMVSYASGARYLSLIGGTLLSFYDWYCDLPPSSPQTWGEQTDVPESADWYNSGYLIAWGSNVPQTRTPDAHF
;
A
#
# COMPACT_ATOMS: atom_id res chain seq x y z
N ALA A 1 15.03 -7.99 20.72
CA ALA A 1 15.60 -9.17 21.42
C ALA A 1 14.53 -10.23 21.67
N ALA A 2 13.42 -9.92 22.36
CA ALA A 2 12.38 -10.90 22.67
C ALA A 2 11.70 -11.48 21.40
N LEU A 3 11.36 -10.65 20.43
CA LEU A 3 10.79 -11.06 19.14
C LEU A 3 11.75 -11.94 18.31
N MET A 4 13.05 -11.72 18.43
CA MET A 4 14.06 -12.53 17.74
C MET A 4 14.31 -13.87 18.44
N ALA A 5 14.07 -13.93 19.76
CA ALA A 5 14.19 -15.17 20.54
C ALA A 5 12.95 -16.07 20.35
N ASP A 6 11.77 -15.49 20.15
CA ASP A 6 10.53 -16.23 19.93
C ASP A 6 9.62 -15.46 18.94
N PRO A 7 9.80 -15.64 17.62
CA PRO A 7 8.99 -14.98 16.61
C PRO A 7 7.51 -15.42 16.63
N ASP A 8 7.20 -16.50 17.28
CA ASP A 8 5.83 -17.01 17.44
C ASP A 8 5.17 -16.60 18.76
N ALA A 9 5.86 -15.78 19.57
CA ALA A 9 5.35 -15.29 20.85
C ALA A 9 3.94 -14.69 20.69
N LYS A 10 3.00 -15.25 21.41
CA LYS A 10 1.58 -14.89 21.31
C LYS A 10 1.28 -13.50 21.89
N ASP A 11 2.07 -13.07 22.85
CA ASP A 11 1.81 -11.86 23.63
C ASP A 11 1.86 -10.58 22.78
N TYR A 12 2.83 -10.46 21.86
CA TYR A 12 2.88 -9.29 20.99
C TYR A 12 1.77 -9.29 19.92
N LYS A 13 1.30 -10.46 19.52
CA LYS A 13 0.19 -10.59 18.56
C LYS A 13 -1.14 -10.15 19.19
N ALA A 14 -1.32 -10.38 20.48
CA ALA A 14 -2.49 -9.95 21.22
C ALA A 14 -2.62 -8.43 21.36
N THR A 15 -1.51 -7.70 21.32
CA THR A 15 -1.47 -6.23 21.38
C THR A 15 -1.56 -5.53 20.03
N ARG A 16 -1.49 -6.28 18.95
CA ARG A 16 -1.54 -5.74 17.58
C ARG A 16 -2.85 -5.00 17.32
N GLY A 17 -2.75 -3.76 16.86
CA GLY A 17 -3.91 -2.92 16.59
C GLY A 17 -4.51 -2.21 17.80
N LEU A 18 -4.02 -2.51 19.00
CA LEU A 18 -4.50 -1.89 20.26
C LEU A 18 -3.64 -0.69 20.71
N GLY A 19 -2.68 -0.27 19.91
CA GLY A 19 -1.70 0.74 20.27
C GLY A 19 -0.40 0.12 20.78
N GLY A 20 0.26 0.78 21.74
CA GLY A 20 1.52 0.25 22.31
C GLY A 20 2.77 0.59 21.49
N PHE A 21 2.70 1.58 20.59
CA PHE A 21 3.84 2.06 19.85
C PHE A 21 4.87 2.71 20.78
N VAL A 22 6.14 2.36 20.57
CA VAL A 22 7.26 2.97 21.27
C VAL A 22 8.17 3.67 20.26
N ARG A 23 8.77 4.77 20.71
CA ARG A 23 9.77 5.46 19.90
C ARG A 23 11.06 4.62 19.88
N ALA A 24 11.55 4.34 18.68
CA ALA A 24 12.78 3.58 18.47
C ALA A 24 13.76 4.35 17.57
N ARG A 25 15.03 3.97 17.60
CA ARG A 25 16.02 4.49 16.66
C ARG A 25 15.98 3.73 15.34
N TRP A 26 16.41 4.36 14.27
CA TRP A 26 16.41 3.74 12.95
C TRP A 26 17.30 2.51 12.84
N ASP A 27 18.46 2.51 13.46
CA ASP A 27 19.35 1.36 13.48
C ASP A 27 18.71 0.14 14.13
N GLU A 28 17.99 0.32 15.23
CA GLU A 28 17.26 -0.75 15.91
C GLU A 28 16.12 -1.29 15.03
N VAL A 29 15.36 -0.40 14.38
CA VAL A 29 14.27 -0.81 13.49
C VAL A 29 14.79 -1.57 12.28
N LEU A 30 15.86 -1.07 11.66
CA LEU A 30 16.48 -1.73 10.49
C LEU A 30 17.00 -3.12 10.84
N GLU A 31 17.62 -3.29 12.01
CA GLU A 31 18.08 -4.59 12.47
C GLU A 31 16.91 -5.57 12.68
N ILE A 32 15.83 -5.11 13.30
CA ILE A 32 14.63 -5.94 13.52
C ILE A 32 14.00 -6.35 12.18
N VAL A 33 13.82 -5.42 11.25
CA VAL A 33 13.25 -5.69 9.93
C VAL A 33 14.12 -6.65 9.13
N ALA A 34 15.44 -6.41 9.13
CA ALA A 34 16.39 -7.30 8.45
C ALA A 34 16.36 -8.72 9.02
N ALA A 35 16.35 -8.85 10.35
CA ALA A 35 16.27 -10.14 11.01
C ALA A 35 14.96 -10.87 10.69
N ALA A 36 13.84 -10.18 10.68
CA ALA A 36 12.54 -10.75 10.33
C ALA A 36 12.52 -11.25 8.87
N ASN A 37 13.06 -10.46 7.94
CA ASN A 37 13.15 -10.85 6.52
C ASN A 37 14.08 -12.05 6.34
N VAL A 38 15.26 -12.06 6.96
CA VAL A 38 16.19 -13.20 6.90
C VAL A 38 15.56 -14.46 7.48
N HIS A 39 14.85 -14.34 8.60
CA HIS A 39 14.12 -15.46 9.19
C HIS A 39 13.08 -16.01 8.23
N THR A 40 12.22 -15.13 7.68
CA THR A 40 11.16 -15.51 6.75
C THR A 40 11.73 -16.18 5.50
N VAL A 41 12.76 -15.60 4.89
CA VAL A 41 13.41 -16.14 3.69
C VAL A 41 14.00 -17.53 3.96
N ARG A 42 14.67 -17.71 5.09
CA ARG A 42 15.28 -19.02 5.45
C ARG A 42 14.26 -20.08 5.78
N GLN A 43 13.17 -19.71 6.45
CA GLN A 43 12.20 -20.66 6.95
C GLN A 43 11.11 -21.01 5.92
N TYR A 44 10.69 -20.04 5.12
CA TYR A 44 9.51 -20.17 4.27
C TYR A 44 9.75 -19.85 2.79
N GLY A 45 10.89 -19.28 2.46
CA GLY A 45 11.24 -18.83 1.12
C GLY A 45 11.09 -17.31 0.93
N PRO A 46 11.81 -16.75 -0.06
CA PRO A 46 11.83 -15.31 -0.28
C PRO A 46 10.50 -14.74 -0.79
N ASP A 47 9.71 -15.52 -1.50
CA ASP A 47 8.38 -15.17 -2.01
C ASP A 47 7.36 -14.87 -0.89
N ARG A 48 7.68 -15.23 0.35
CA ARG A 48 6.86 -14.92 1.52
C ARG A 48 7.09 -13.54 2.10
N VAL A 49 8.06 -12.82 1.59
CA VAL A 49 8.23 -11.39 1.85
C VAL A 49 7.59 -10.63 0.70
N ALA A 50 6.46 -10.00 0.96
CA ALA A 50 5.72 -9.24 -0.04
C ALA A 50 5.65 -7.76 0.34
N GLY A 51 5.55 -6.90 -0.65
CA GLY A 51 5.39 -5.47 -0.41
C GLY A 51 4.88 -4.70 -1.62
N PHE A 52 4.38 -3.52 -1.34
CA PHE A 52 3.99 -2.54 -2.34
C PHE A 52 5.08 -1.48 -2.47
N SER A 53 5.35 -1.08 -3.70
CA SER A 53 6.09 0.16 -3.97
C SER A 53 5.10 1.30 -4.23
N PRO A 54 5.45 2.56 -3.88
CA PRO A 54 4.61 3.71 -4.22
C PRO A 54 4.32 3.80 -5.72
N ILE A 55 3.23 4.48 -6.06
CA ILE A 55 2.90 4.71 -7.47
C ILE A 55 3.95 5.55 -8.18
N PRO A 56 4.19 5.33 -9.49
CA PRO A 56 5.19 6.07 -10.26
C PRO A 56 4.94 7.58 -10.34
N ALA A 57 3.71 8.03 -10.13
CA ALA A 57 3.35 9.44 -10.12
C ALA A 57 3.98 10.24 -8.96
N MET A 58 4.52 9.56 -7.96
CA MET A 58 5.24 10.19 -6.87
C MET A 58 6.73 10.37 -7.23
N SER A 59 7.63 9.87 -6.41
CA SER A 59 9.07 9.92 -6.68
C SER A 59 9.53 8.64 -7.37
N MET A 60 10.24 8.77 -8.48
CA MET A 60 10.87 7.61 -9.14
C MET A 60 11.84 6.88 -8.22
N VAL A 61 12.55 7.60 -7.37
CA VAL A 61 13.46 6.99 -6.39
C VAL A 61 12.67 6.19 -5.34
N SER A 62 11.58 6.75 -4.83
CA SER A 62 10.72 6.05 -3.86
C SER A 62 10.09 4.80 -4.46
N TYR A 63 9.63 4.88 -5.71
CA TYR A 63 9.11 3.72 -6.44
C TYR A 63 10.19 2.66 -6.66
N ALA A 64 11.31 3.06 -7.21
CA ALA A 64 12.38 2.14 -7.58
C ALA A 64 13.06 1.49 -6.36
N SER A 65 13.19 2.19 -5.23
CA SER A 65 13.87 1.67 -4.05
C SER A 65 13.15 0.46 -3.45
N GLY A 66 11.84 0.54 -3.29
CA GLY A 66 11.04 -0.58 -2.77
C GLY A 66 11.01 -1.78 -3.72
N ALA A 67 10.79 -1.53 -5.01
CA ALA A 67 10.81 -2.56 -6.04
C ALA A 67 12.19 -3.24 -6.13
N ARG A 68 13.27 -2.44 -6.09
CA ARG A 68 14.65 -2.96 -6.09
C ARG A 68 14.94 -3.82 -4.87
N TYR A 69 14.52 -3.37 -3.69
CA TYR A 69 14.72 -4.14 -2.46
C TYR A 69 14.08 -5.53 -2.56
N LEU A 70 12.80 -5.57 -2.91
CA LEU A 70 12.07 -6.85 -3.05
C LEU A 70 12.70 -7.75 -4.13
N SER A 71 13.08 -7.18 -5.28
CA SER A 71 13.74 -7.93 -6.35
C SER A 71 15.08 -8.52 -5.91
N LEU A 72 15.86 -7.78 -5.12
CA LEU A 72 17.17 -8.26 -4.64
C LEU A 72 17.07 -9.38 -3.62
N ILE A 73 16.04 -9.38 -2.78
CA ILE A 73 15.82 -10.47 -1.79
C ILE A 73 15.00 -11.64 -2.35
N GLY A 74 14.51 -11.55 -3.58
CA GLY A 74 13.61 -12.52 -4.18
C GLY A 74 12.18 -12.46 -3.65
N GLY A 75 11.79 -11.33 -3.07
CA GLY A 75 10.45 -11.09 -2.53
C GLY A 75 9.39 -10.85 -3.59
N THR A 76 8.14 -10.86 -3.18
CA THR A 76 6.99 -10.62 -4.06
C THR A 76 6.66 -9.13 -4.12
N LEU A 77 6.77 -8.56 -5.31
CA LEU A 77 6.33 -7.19 -5.56
C LEU A 77 4.85 -7.20 -5.97
N LEU A 78 4.01 -6.61 -5.15
CA LEU A 78 2.58 -6.47 -5.43
C LEU A 78 2.32 -5.22 -6.27
N SER A 79 1.35 -5.30 -7.17
CA SER A 79 0.94 -4.17 -7.98
C SER A 79 0.08 -3.21 -7.18
N PHE A 80 0.50 -1.95 -7.15
CA PHE A 80 -0.29 -0.90 -6.52
C PHE A 80 -1.59 -0.63 -7.30
N TYR A 81 -1.55 -0.68 -8.62
CA TYR A 81 -2.69 -0.42 -9.48
C TYR A 81 -3.80 -1.46 -9.38
N ASP A 82 -3.47 -2.69 -9.00
CA ASP A 82 -4.47 -3.73 -8.80
C ASP A 82 -5.27 -3.57 -7.51
N TRP A 83 -4.79 -2.74 -6.59
CA TRP A 83 -5.38 -2.58 -5.26
C TRP A 83 -5.93 -1.18 -4.97
N TYR A 84 -5.41 -0.16 -5.65
CA TYR A 84 -5.70 1.24 -5.33
C TYR A 84 -5.95 2.07 -6.58
N CYS A 85 -6.36 3.30 -6.37
CA CYS A 85 -6.51 4.37 -7.35
C CYS A 85 -7.57 4.08 -8.40
N ASP A 86 -7.15 3.80 -9.61
CA ASP A 86 -8.03 3.76 -10.78
C ASP A 86 -8.92 2.51 -10.80
N LEU A 87 -8.56 1.49 -10.01
CA LEU A 87 -9.29 0.22 -9.98
C LEU A 87 -9.62 -0.19 -8.53
N PRO A 88 -10.53 0.55 -7.85
CA PRO A 88 -10.87 0.24 -6.47
C PRO A 88 -11.49 -1.15 -6.34
N PRO A 89 -11.05 -1.98 -5.40
CA PRO A 89 -11.63 -3.32 -5.20
C PRO A 89 -13.11 -3.30 -4.80
N SER A 90 -13.57 -2.18 -4.26
CA SER A 90 -14.98 -1.99 -3.86
C SER A 90 -15.92 -1.79 -5.04
N SER A 91 -15.44 -1.27 -6.17
CA SER A 91 -16.28 -0.98 -7.32
C SER A 91 -16.95 -2.23 -7.89
N PRO A 92 -16.25 -3.34 -8.17
CA PRO A 92 -16.89 -4.57 -8.60
C PRO A 92 -17.90 -5.13 -7.61
N GLN A 93 -17.66 -4.96 -6.32
CA GLN A 93 -18.57 -5.44 -5.27
C GLN A 93 -19.83 -4.60 -5.17
N THR A 94 -19.74 -3.31 -5.46
CA THR A 94 -20.86 -2.37 -5.33
C THR A 94 -21.65 -2.24 -6.61
N TRP A 95 -20.95 -2.14 -7.74
CA TRP A 95 -21.55 -1.82 -9.05
C TRP A 95 -21.59 -3.01 -10.02
N GLY A 96 -20.83 -4.07 -9.74
CA GLY A 96 -20.65 -5.19 -10.66
C GLY A 96 -19.63 -4.93 -11.77
N GLU A 97 -19.05 -3.73 -11.81
CA GLU A 97 -18.07 -3.31 -12.80
C GLU A 97 -16.84 -2.72 -12.13
N GLN A 98 -15.71 -2.79 -12.81
CA GLN A 98 -14.43 -2.33 -12.27
C GLN A 98 -14.26 -0.82 -12.33
N THR A 99 -14.92 -0.16 -13.26
CA THR A 99 -14.87 1.29 -13.43
C THR A 99 -16.06 1.97 -12.77
N ASP A 100 -15.77 2.98 -11.99
CA ASP A 100 -16.79 3.85 -11.40
C ASP A 100 -17.25 4.83 -12.44
N VAL A 101 -18.23 4.44 -13.20
CA VAL A 101 -18.81 5.43 -14.10
C VAL A 101 -20.16 5.86 -13.53
N PRO A 102 -20.37 7.14 -13.40
CA PRO A 102 -20.85 7.94 -14.52
C PRO A 102 -19.70 8.64 -15.25
N GLU A 103 -19.89 8.86 -16.55
CA GLU A 103 -19.02 9.70 -17.36
C GLU A 103 -19.00 11.14 -16.82
N SER A 104 -17.92 11.87 -17.09
CA SER A 104 -17.77 13.25 -16.61
C SER A 104 -18.96 14.15 -17.01
N ALA A 105 -19.58 13.89 -18.15
CA ALA A 105 -20.75 14.62 -18.62
C ALA A 105 -21.97 14.52 -17.67
N ASP A 106 -22.08 13.44 -16.91
CA ASP A 106 -23.16 13.28 -15.92
C ASP A 106 -23.07 14.27 -14.75
N TRP A 107 -21.90 14.82 -14.50
CA TRP A 107 -21.73 15.82 -13.44
C TRP A 107 -22.57 17.06 -13.68
N TYR A 108 -22.81 17.43 -14.94
CA TYR A 108 -23.68 18.55 -15.29
C TYR A 108 -25.15 18.35 -14.90
N ASN A 109 -25.55 17.10 -14.73
CA ASN A 109 -26.90 16.74 -14.30
C ASN A 109 -27.02 16.68 -12.76
N SER A 110 -25.92 16.87 -12.02
CA SER A 110 -25.91 16.80 -10.56
C SER A 110 -26.34 18.13 -9.96
N GLY A 111 -27.24 18.08 -8.98
CA GLY A 111 -27.62 19.26 -8.21
C GLY A 111 -26.62 19.64 -7.11
N TYR A 112 -25.73 18.70 -6.74
CA TYR A 112 -24.72 18.91 -5.71
C TYR A 112 -23.55 17.94 -5.89
N LEU A 113 -22.33 18.47 -5.83
CA LEU A 113 -21.10 17.70 -5.95
C LEU A 113 -20.23 17.89 -4.70
N ILE A 114 -19.76 16.79 -4.12
CA ILE A 114 -18.84 16.81 -2.98
C ILE A 114 -17.46 16.34 -3.43
N ALA A 115 -16.47 17.23 -3.39
CA ALA A 115 -15.08 16.91 -3.70
C ALA A 115 -14.33 16.53 -2.41
N TRP A 116 -14.12 15.26 -2.17
CA TRP A 116 -13.41 14.73 -1.02
C TRP A 116 -11.90 14.70 -1.27
N GLY A 117 -11.18 15.69 -0.74
CA GLY A 117 -9.73 15.79 -0.90
C GLY A 117 -9.27 15.82 -2.37
N SER A 118 -10.13 16.25 -3.28
CA SER A 118 -9.91 16.22 -4.72
C SER A 118 -9.91 17.63 -5.30
N ASN A 119 -8.84 18.00 -5.98
CA ASN A 119 -8.77 19.23 -6.76
C ASN A 119 -9.23 18.92 -8.19
N VAL A 120 -10.53 18.79 -8.38
CA VAL A 120 -11.13 18.37 -9.66
C VAL A 120 -10.62 19.17 -10.85
N PRO A 121 -10.56 20.52 -10.81
CA PRO A 121 -10.15 21.31 -11.99
C PRO A 121 -8.70 21.10 -12.44
N GLN A 122 -7.86 20.52 -11.59
CA GLN A 122 -6.42 20.39 -11.89
C GLN A 122 -5.92 18.96 -12.00
N THR A 123 -6.52 18.03 -11.27
CA THR A 123 -5.87 16.73 -11.06
C THR A 123 -6.75 15.53 -11.35
N ARG A 124 -7.94 15.71 -11.90
CA ARG A 124 -8.85 14.56 -12.07
C ARG A 124 -8.94 14.03 -13.48
N THR A 125 -9.60 14.73 -14.34
CA THR A 125 -9.88 14.26 -15.69
C THR A 125 -9.41 15.29 -16.71
N PRO A 126 -9.09 14.87 -17.94
CA PRO A 126 -8.68 15.81 -19.00
C PRO A 126 -9.73 16.88 -19.32
N ASP A 127 -10.98 16.57 -19.09
CA ASP A 127 -12.14 17.44 -19.33
C ASP A 127 -12.61 18.21 -18.08
N ALA A 128 -11.89 18.13 -16.98
CA ALA A 128 -12.24 18.80 -15.71
C ALA A 128 -12.26 20.33 -15.81
N HIS A 129 -11.77 20.90 -16.89
CA HIS A 129 -11.76 22.34 -17.14
C HIS A 129 -13.13 22.89 -17.62
N PHE A 130 -14.05 22.03 -18.04
CA PHE A 130 -15.41 22.40 -18.35
C PHE A 130 -16.26 22.59 -17.10
#